data_5ac10d233780d930f901b85d464285b7
#
_entry.id   5ac10d233780d930f901b85d464285b7
#
_cell.length_a   1.000
_cell.length_b   1.000
_cell.length_c   1.000
_cell.angle_alpha   90.00
_cell.angle_beta   90.00
_cell.angle_gamma   90.00
#
_symmetry.space_group_name_H-M   'P 1'
#
loop_
_entity.id
_entity.type
_entity.pdbx_description
1 polymer ?
#
loop_
_entity_poly.entity_id
_entity_poly.type
_entity_poly.pdbx_seq_one_letter_code
_entity_poly.pdbx_strand_id
1 'polypeptide(L)'
;LALRPQWCWHMLHTKRRTFGNIVGHAKNVSDLSSLSSWTSEQFDPRLSWDDVARIKDLWGGKLIIKGIMTSEDAEKAAQSGADALIISNHGGRQLDGALSTIKVLPEIVSAVGSQIEVWLDSGIVSGQDILKCMALGAKGTMIGKAFLYGLGAYGEDGVRRCLEILYNEMDTTMAFCGHTDIKKVGKEILVPGTF
;
A
#
# COMPACT_ATOMS: atom_id res chain seq x y z
N LEU A 1 -17.86 22.10 5.03
CA LEU A 1 -18.01 21.89 3.58
C LEU A 1 -18.53 23.14 2.88
N ALA A 2 -19.55 23.86 3.42
CA ALA A 2 -20.07 25.10 2.83
C ALA A 2 -19.01 26.18 2.55
N LEU A 3 -17.90 26.18 3.30
CA LEU A 3 -16.76 27.09 3.11
C LEU A 3 -15.80 26.66 1.99
N ARG A 4 -16.14 25.61 1.23
CA ARG A 4 -15.36 25.12 0.09
C ARG A 4 -16.22 25.07 -1.16
N PRO A 5 -16.55 26.24 -1.78
CA PRO A 5 -17.52 26.33 -2.88
C PRO A 5 -17.10 25.51 -4.10
N GLN A 6 -15.82 25.47 -4.41
CA GLN A 6 -15.30 24.67 -5.52
C GLN A 6 -15.55 23.16 -5.31
N TRP A 7 -15.29 22.65 -4.08
CA TRP A 7 -15.59 21.26 -3.75
C TRP A 7 -17.09 20.97 -3.87
N CYS A 8 -17.93 21.85 -3.35
CA CYS A 8 -19.40 21.73 -3.46
C CYS A 8 -19.84 21.70 -4.94
N TRP A 9 -19.28 22.57 -5.77
CA TRP A 9 -19.56 22.60 -7.19
C TRP A 9 -19.18 21.27 -7.87
N HIS A 10 -17.98 20.76 -7.63
CA HIS A 10 -17.55 19.47 -8.17
C HIS A 10 -18.43 18.32 -7.70
N MET A 11 -18.81 18.30 -6.42
CA MET A 11 -19.72 17.27 -5.87
C MET A 11 -21.12 17.32 -6.47
N LEU A 12 -21.64 18.51 -6.78
CA LEU A 12 -22.95 18.65 -7.41
C LEU A 12 -22.95 18.18 -8.88
N HIS A 13 -21.84 18.35 -9.58
CA HIS A 13 -21.72 18.04 -11.01
C HIS A 13 -21.13 16.66 -11.29
N THR A 14 -20.52 16.00 -10.30
CA THR A 14 -19.97 14.64 -10.50
C THR A 14 -21.10 13.60 -10.56
N LYS A 15 -20.98 12.70 -11.54
CA LYS A 15 -21.79 11.47 -11.59
C LYS A 15 -21.20 10.33 -10.75
N ARG A 16 -19.97 10.50 -10.24
CA ARG A 16 -19.21 9.48 -9.50
C ARG A 16 -19.47 9.55 -8.00
N ARG A 17 -20.73 9.28 -7.61
CA ARG A 17 -21.16 9.30 -6.19
C ARG A 17 -21.30 7.91 -5.58
N THR A 18 -20.98 6.87 -6.37
CA THR A 18 -21.13 5.47 -6.00
C THR A 18 -19.89 4.69 -6.45
N PHE A 19 -19.75 3.46 -5.98
CA PHE A 19 -18.69 2.56 -6.43
C PHE A 19 -19.05 2.01 -7.81
N GLY A 20 -18.61 2.69 -8.86
CA GLY A 20 -18.94 2.38 -10.26
C GLY A 20 -18.58 0.96 -10.70
N ASN A 21 -17.61 0.32 -10.03
CA ASN A 21 -17.23 -1.07 -10.31
C ASN A 21 -18.21 -2.11 -9.74
N ILE A 22 -19.12 -1.68 -8.86
CA ILE A 22 -20.07 -2.56 -8.17
C ILE A 22 -21.50 -2.24 -8.59
N VAL A 23 -21.86 -0.96 -8.59
CA VAL A 23 -23.20 -0.51 -8.96
C VAL A 23 -23.47 -0.82 -10.43
N GLY A 24 -24.54 -1.56 -10.70
CA GLY A 24 -24.90 -2.05 -12.03
C GLY A 24 -24.33 -3.42 -12.39
N HIS A 25 -23.36 -3.93 -11.62
CA HIS A 25 -22.78 -5.27 -11.79
C HIS A 25 -23.24 -6.23 -10.69
N ALA A 26 -23.47 -5.72 -9.47
CA ALA A 26 -24.00 -6.50 -8.36
C ALA A 26 -25.53 -6.37 -8.28
N LYS A 27 -26.23 -7.49 -8.10
CA LYS A 27 -27.69 -7.50 -7.93
C LYS A 27 -28.05 -6.79 -6.61
N ASN A 28 -29.14 -6.00 -6.64
CA ASN A 28 -29.70 -5.31 -5.46
C ASN A 28 -28.78 -4.25 -4.83
N VAL A 29 -27.78 -3.73 -5.55
CA VAL A 29 -26.92 -2.62 -5.07
C VAL A 29 -27.28 -1.36 -5.84
N SER A 30 -28.01 -0.45 -5.19
CA SER A 30 -28.46 0.82 -5.76
C SER A 30 -27.94 2.06 -5.04
N ASP A 31 -27.56 1.92 -3.76
CA ASP A 31 -27.14 3.01 -2.89
C ASP A 31 -26.01 2.56 -1.93
N LEU A 32 -25.51 3.48 -1.09
CA LEU A 32 -24.43 3.21 -0.16
C LEU A 32 -24.79 2.22 0.94
N SER A 33 -26.08 2.15 1.33
CA SER A 33 -26.50 1.24 2.40
C SER A 33 -26.59 -0.20 1.89
N SER A 34 -27.20 -0.42 0.74
CA SER A 34 -27.24 -1.73 0.06
C SER A 34 -25.83 -2.19 -0.35
N LEU A 35 -24.93 -1.27 -0.70
CA LEU A 35 -23.53 -1.58 -0.96
C LEU A 35 -22.80 -2.09 0.30
N SER A 36 -23.03 -1.46 1.46
CA SER A 36 -22.40 -1.90 2.72
C SER A 36 -22.84 -3.32 3.10
N SER A 37 -24.14 -3.60 3.02
CA SER A 37 -24.69 -4.93 3.28
C SER A 37 -24.14 -5.97 2.31
N TRP A 38 -24.15 -5.66 1.02
CA TRP A 38 -23.62 -6.54 -0.02
C TRP A 38 -22.11 -6.83 0.21
N THR A 39 -21.31 -5.80 0.53
CA THR A 39 -19.88 -5.99 0.80
C THR A 39 -19.63 -6.93 1.97
N SER A 40 -20.44 -6.81 3.04
CA SER A 40 -20.34 -7.70 4.22
C SER A 40 -20.70 -9.14 3.87
N GLU A 41 -21.70 -9.35 3.00
CA GLU A 41 -22.12 -10.67 2.53
C GLU A 41 -21.09 -11.34 1.60
N GLN A 42 -20.29 -10.55 0.88
CA GLN A 42 -19.24 -11.08 -0.02
C GLN A 42 -17.98 -11.50 0.73
N PHE A 43 -17.84 -11.11 2.00
CA PHE A 43 -16.65 -11.48 2.77
C PHE A 43 -16.68 -12.97 3.11
N ASP A 44 -15.80 -13.74 2.46
CA ASP A 44 -15.66 -15.18 2.72
C ASP A 44 -14.47 -15.43 3.66
N PRO A 45 -14.73 -15.82 4.93
CA PRO A 45 -13.66 -16.08 5.90
C PRO A 45 -12.92 -17.41 5.66
N ARG A 46 -13.33 -18.21 4.67
CA ARG A 46 -12.75 -19.51 4.36
C ARG A 46 -11.57 -19.46 3.41
N LEU A 47 -11.22 -18.27 2.89
CA LEU A 47 -10.08 -18.12 1.99
C LEU A 47 -8.80 -18.66 2.63
N SER A 48 -8.05 -19.44 1.88
CA SER A 48 -6.86 -20.15 2.29
C SER A 48 -5.70 -19.96 1.32
N TRP A 49 -4.52 -20.45 1.66
CA TRP A 49 -3.36 -20.44 0.79
C TRP A 49 -3.54 -21.28 -0.48
N ASP A 50 -4.38 -22.32 -0.43
CA ASP A 50 -4.73 -23.11 -1.61
C ASP A 50 -5.51 -22.29 -2.64
N ASP A 51 -6.35 -21.35 -2.17
CA ASP A 51 -7.05 -20.42 -3.06
C ASP A 51 -6.08 -19.46 -3.74
N VAL A 52 -5.02 -19.05 -3.06
CA VAL A 52 -3.96 -18.21 -3.65
C VAL A 52 -3.26 -18.95 -4.79
N ALA A 53 -2.87 -20.21 -4.57
CA ALA A 53 -2.25 -21.05 -5.59
C ALA A 53 -3.21 -21.25 -6.80
N ARG A 54 -4.47 -21.56 -6.52
CA ARG A 54 -5.50 -21.69 -7.57
C ARG A 54 -5.69 -20.40 -8.37
N ILE A 55 -5.70 -19.24 -7.71
CA ILE A 55 -5.82 -17.94 -8.40
C ILE A 55 -4.58 -17.68 -9.27
N LYS A 56 -3.39 -18.02 -8.80
CA LYS A 56 -2.16 -17.91 -9.59
C LYS A 56 -2.23 -18.72 -10.87
N ASP A 57 -2.68 -19.96 -10.77
CA ASP A 57 -2.83 -20.87 -11.93
C ASP A 57 -3.86 -20.35 -12.93
N LEU A 58 -5.02 -19.91 -12.45
CA LEU A 58 -6.09 -19.37 -13.29
C LEU A 58 -5.69 -18.06 -13.98
N TRP A 59 -4.96 -17.19 -13.28
CA TRP A 59 -4.53 -15.90 -13.78
C TRP A 59 -3.40 -16.05 -14.82
N GLY A 60 -2.46 -16.95 -14.57
CA GLY A 60 -1.29 -17.19 -15.42
C GLY A 60 -0.32 -16.01 -15.53
N GLY A 61 -0.56 -14.92 -14.81
CA GLY A 61 0.23 -13.69 -14.83
C GLY A 61 0.95 -13.44 -13.50
N LYS A 62 1.43 -12.21 -13.33
CA LYS A 62 2.07 -11.78 -12.07
C LYS A 62 1.03 -11.66 -10.96
N LEU A 63 1.33 -12.27 -9.81
CA LEU A 63 0.50 -12.23 -8.61
C LEU A 63 1.25 -11.54 -7.47
N ILE A 64 0.64 -10.54 -6.88
CA ILE A 64 1.16 -9.79 -5.74
C ILE A 64 0.20 -9.96 -4.56
N ILE A 65 0.69 -10.46 -3.44
CA ILE A 65 -0.11 -10.64 -2.22
C ILE A 65 0.14 -9.47 -1.28
N LYS A 66 -0.94 -8.83 -0.84
CA LYS A 66 -0.90 -7.67 0.04
C LYS A 66 -1.49 -7.98 1.42
N GLY A 67 -0.92 -7.37 2.46
CA GLY A 67 -1.39 -7.56 3.84
C GLY A 67 -0.53 -8.50 4.67
N ILE A 68 0.63 -8.88 4.16
CA ILE A 68 1.58 -9.77 4.84
C ILE A 68 2.25 -9.00 5.98
N MET A 69 2.23 -9.59 7.19
CA MET A 69 2.78 -8.98 8.41
C MET A 69 3.67 -9.92 9.23
N THR A 70 3.85 -11.16 8.78
CA THR A 70 4.71 -12.17 9.44
C THR A 70 5.62 -12.84 8.43
N SER A 71 6.77 -13.33 8.88
CA SER A 71 7.68 -14.13 8.05
C SER A 71 7.06 -15.45 7.61
N GLU A 72 6.26 -16.08 8.47
CA GLU A 72 5.54 -17.33 8.15
C GLU A 72 4.58 -17.15 6.97
N ASP A 73 3.78 -16.08 6.97
CA ASP A 73 2.86 -15.80 5.85
C ASP A 73 3.63 -15.38 4.59
N ALA A 74 4.77 -14.70 4.73
CA ALA A 74 5.64 -14.36 3.61
C ALA A 74 6.20 -15.62 2.93
N GLU A 75 6.63 -16.62 3.69
CA GLU A 75 7.07 -17.91 3.17
C GLU A 75 5.95 -18.65 2.44
N LYS A 76 4.73 -18.67 3.00
CA LYS A 76 3.56 -19.26 2.34
C LYS A 76 3.22 -18.52 1.04
N ALA A 77 3.34 -17.19 1.02
CA ALA A 77 3.16 -16.40 -0.18
C ALA A 77 4.15 -16.81 -1.29
N ALA A 78 5.43 -16.94 -0.94
CA ALA A 78 6.45 -17.39 -1.88
C ALA A 78 6.17 -18.83 -2.39
N GLN A 79 5.82 -19.76 -1.50
CA GLN A 79 5.47 -21.14 -1.83
C GLN A 79 4.23 -21.26 -2.72
N SER A 80 3.27 -20.35 -2.58
CA SER A 80 2.05 -20.29 -3.42
C SER A 80 2.31 -19.71 -4.82
N GLY A 81 3.56 -19.39 -5.17
CA GLY A 81 3.95 -18.88 -6.48
C GLY A 81 3.70 -17.38 -6.67
N ALA A 82 3.55 -16.62 -5.60
CA ALA A 82 3.50 -15.15 -5.69
C ALA A 82 4.81 -14.60 -6.26
N ASP A 83 4.72 -13.58 -7.11
CA ASP A 83 5.89 -12.91 -7.69
C ASP A 83 6.43 -11.81 -6.77
N ALA A 84 5.55 -11.23 -5.95
CA ALA A 84 5.89 -10.22 -4.96
C ALA A 84 4.89 -10.25 -3.80
N LEU A 85 5.29 -9.66 -2.69
CA LEU A 85 4.38 -9.36 -1.59
C LEU A 85 4.48 -7.89 -1.17
N ILE A 86 3.41 -7.39 -0.56
CA ILE A 86 3.35 -6.07 0.04
C ILE A 86 3.10 -6.23 1.54
N ILE A 87 4.10 -5.85 2.33
CA ILE A 87 3.95 -5.71 3.78
C ILE A 87 2.98 -4.57 4.04
N SER A 88 1.88 -4.86 4.70
CA SER A 88 0.81 -3.87 4.89
C SER A 88 -0.09 -4.22 6.08
N ASN A 89 -0.27 -3.28 6.99
CA ASN A 89 -1.30 -3.35 8.03
C ASN A 89 -2.55 -2.52 7.65
N HIS A 90 -2.71 -2.22 6.36
CA HIS A 90 -3.82 -1.43 5.83
C HIS A 90 -3.94 -0.03 6.45
N GLY A 91 -2.82 0.54 6.92
CA GLY A 91 -2.80 1.82 7.62
C GLY A 91 -3.48 1.79 8.99
N GLY A 92 -3.49 0.62 9.67
CA GLY A 92 -4.14 0.39 10.95
C GLY A 92 -5.67 0.35 10.90
N ARG A 93 -6.28 0.25 9.71
CA ARG A 93 -7.74 0.38 9.52
C ARG A 93 -8.49 -0.93 9.65
N GLN A 94 -7.82 -2.08 9.52
CA GLN A 94 -8.44 -3.40 9.62
C GLN A 94 -8.27 -3.99 11.02
N LEU A 95 -7.04 -4.02 11.50
CA LEU A 95 -6.71 -4.51 12.84
C LEU A 95 -5.93 -3.43 13.58
N ASP A 96 -6.54 -2.83 14.57
CA ASP A 96 -5.88 -1.89 15.47
C ASP A 96 -4.89 -2.65 16.39
N GLY A 97 -3.77 -2.01 16.70
CA GLY A 97 -2.73 -2.64 17.51
C GLY A 97 -1.78 -3.58 16.75
N ALA A 98 -1.97 -3.78 15.43
CA ALA A 98 -0.97 -4.46 14.61
C ALA A 98 0.38 -3.72 14.62
N LEU A 99 1.49 -4.46 14.52
CA LEU A 99 2.83 -3.88 14.43
C LEU A 99 2.94 -2.91 13.24
N SER A 100 3.83 -1.93 13.35
CA SER A 100 4.15 -1.08 12.19
C SER A 100 4.88 -1.90 11.13
N THR A 101 4.59 -1.63 9.87
CA THR A 101 5.13 -2.39 8.74
C THR A 101 6.64 -2.30 8.62
N ILE A 102 7.23 -1.16 8.99
CA ILE A 102 8.68 -0.97 8.99
C ILE A 102 9.40 -1.88 10.01
N LYS A 103 8.75 -2.24 11.13
CA LYS A 103 9.35 -3.11 12.16
C LYS A 103 9.42 -4.57 11.73
N VAL A 104 8.47 -5.03 10.94
CA VAL A 104 8.44 -6.43 10.45
C VAL A 104 9.21 -6.59 9.13
N LEU A 105 9.54 -5.49 8.45
CA LEU A 105 10.23 -5.51 7.16
C LEU A 105 11.56 -6.28 7.18
N PRO A 106 12.49 -6.06 8.14
CA PRO A 106 13.79 -6.76 8.12
C PRO A 106 13.67 -8.28 8.22
N GLU A 107 12.75 -8.77 9.04
CA GLU A 107 12.49 -10.19 9.24
C GLU A 107 11.92 -10.82 7.95
N ILE A 108 10.93 -10.19 7.36
CA ILE A 108 10.30 -10.66 6.12
C ILE A 108 11.29 -10.65 4.96
N VAL A 109 12.09 -9.58 4.81
CA VAL A 109 13.14 -9.52 3.78
C VAL A 109 14.16 -10.63 3.99
N SER A 110 14.54 -10.93 5.23
CA SER A 110 15.45 -12.04 5.52
C SER A 110 14.89 -13.39 5.13
N ALA A 111 13.59 -13.60 5.33
CA ALA A 111 12.92 -14.87 5.04
C ALA A 111 12.75 -15.12 3.51
N VAL A 112 12.31 -14.11 2.76
CA VAL A 112 11.88 -14.32 1.37
C VAL A 112 12.47 -13.37 0.34
N GLY A 113 13.25 -12.37 0.75
CA GLY A 113 13.75 -11.31 -0.14
C GLY A 113 14.67 -11.77 -1.28
N SER A 114 15.22 -13.00 -1.18
CA SER A 114 15.99 -13.65 -2.25
C SER A 114 15.11 -14.44 -3.24
N GLN A 115 13.84 -14.67 -2.91
CA GLN A 115 12.91 -15.51 -3.67
C GLN A 115 11.90 -14.67 -4.45
N ILE A 116 11.31 -13.66 -3.79
CA ILE A 116 10.27 -12.79 -4.35
C ILE A 116 10.53 -11.33 -3.97
N GLU A 117 9.94 -10.39 -4.70
CA GLU A 117 10.04 -8.97 -4.35
C GLU A 117 9.24 -8.65 -3.09
N VAL A 118 9.85 -7.90 -2.17
CA VAL A 118 9.20 -7.40 -0.96
C VAL A 118 8.98 -5.90 -1.09
N TRP A 119 7.72 -5.50 -1.06
CA TRP A 119 7.28 -4.11 -1.07
C TRP A 119 6.65 -3.75 0.27
N LEU A 120 6.50 -2.45 0.54
CA LEU A 120 5.90 -2.00 1.80
C LEU A 120 4.94 -0.84 1.57
N ASP A 121 3.82 -0.85 2.29
CA ASP A 121 2.97 0.32 2.49
C ASP A 121 2.66 0.53 3.98
N SER A 122 1.78 1.46 4.25
CA SER A 122 1.36 1.89 5.59
C SER A 122 2.42 2.70 6.34
N GLY A 123 2.10 3.94 6.60
CA GLY A 123 2.95 4.85 7.35
C GLY A 123 3.95 5.66 6.53
N ILE A 124 4.02 5.49 5.22
CA ILE A 124 4.88 6.28 4.34
C ILE A 124 4.27 7.68 4.16
N VAL A 125 4.91 8.70 4.74
CA VAL A 125 4.45 10.10 4.70
C VAL A 125 5.57 11.08 4.32
N SER A 126 6.82 10.63 4.23
CA SER A 126 7.98 11.43 3.86
C SER A 126 8.93 10.68 2.92
N GLY A 127 9.80 11.44 2.22
CA GLY A 127 10.87 10.85 1.43
C GLY A 127 11.88 10.06 2.27
N GLN A 128 12.05 10.44 3.54
CA GLN A 128 12.91 9.72 4.49
C GLN A 128 12.35 8.34 4.81
N ASP A 129 11.01 8.20 4.92
CA ASP A 129 10.39 6.90 5.15
C ASP A 129 10.63 5.94 3.99
N ILE A 130 10.54 6.45 2.76
CA ILE A 130 10.87 5.68 1.56
C ILE A 130 12.31 5.17 1.65
N LEU A 131 13.25 6.06 1.95
CA LEU A 131 14.67 5.72 1.99
C LEU A 131 14.99 4.69 3.08
N LYS A 132 14.38 4.80 4.26
CA LYS A 132 14.50 3.79 5.34
C LYS A 132 14.01 2.41 4.88
N CYS A 133 12.87 2.35 4.19
CA CYS A 133 12.36 1.08 3.67
C CYS A 133 13.32 0.45 2.65
N MET A 134 13.86 1.26 1.73
CA MET A 134 14.84 0.80 0.76
C MET A 134 16.12 0.29 1.44
N ALA A 135 16.62 1.01 2.43
CA ALA A 135 17.78 0.62 3.24
C ALA A 135 17.58 -0.71 3.97
N LEU A 136 16.35 -1.03 4.37
CA LEU A 136 15.97 -2.30 5.02
C LEU A 136 15.67 -3.42 4.03
N GLY A 137 15.80 -3.18 2.73
CA GLY A 137 15.72 -4.21 1.68
C GLY A 137 14.39 -4.28 0.93
N ALA A 138 13.47 -3.35 1.14
CA ALA A 138 12.29 -3.24 0.29
C ALA A 138 12.70 -2.91 -1.15
N LYS A 139 11.96 -3.44 -2.14
CA LYS A 139 12.14 -3.11 -3.57
C LYS A 139 11.38 -1.86 -3.99
N GLY A 140 10.41 -1.46 -3.19
CA GLY A 140 9.63 -0.25 -3.40
C GLY A 140 8.64 -0.02 -2.28
N THR A 141 8.03 1.15 -2.30
CA THR A 141 7.01 1.55 -1.33
C THR A 141 5.75 2.05 -2.03
N MET A 142 4.63 1.94 -1.33
CA MET A 142 3.35 2.48 -1.79
C MET A 142 2.84 3.51 -0.78
N ILE A 143 2.18 4.53 -1.29
CA ILE A 143 1.53 5.55 -0.48
C ILE A 143 0.01 5.49 -0.63
N GLY A 144 -0.72 5.81 0.44
CA GLY A 144 -2.18 5.90 0.44
C GLY A 144 -2.63 7.26 0.94
N LYS A 145 -2.63 7.46 2.25
CA LYS A 145 -3.15 8.69 2.89
C LYS A 145 -2.49 9.96 2.36
N ALA A 146 -1.19 9.95 2.10
CA ALA A 146 -0.46 11.14 1.65
C ALA A 146 -1.05 11.72 0.36
N PHE A 147 -1.21 10.91 -0.69
CA PHE A 147 -1.78 11.41 -1.94
C PHE A 147 -3.29 11.71 -1.83
N LEU A 148 -4.04 10.98 -0.97
CA LEU A 148 -5.47 11.23 -0.77
C LEU A 148 -5.74 12.61 -0.15
N TYR A 149 -4.89 13.05 0.77
CA TYR A 149 -4.97 14.41 1.30
C TYR A 149 -4.70 15.46 0.20
N GLY A 150 -3.69 15.23 -0.64
CA GLY A 150 -3.41 16.07 -1.79
C GLY A 150 -4.59 16.12 -2.75
N LEU A 151 -5.14 14.96 -3.10
CA LEU A 151 -6.32 14.85 -3.97
C LEU A 151 -7.53 15.60 -3.40
N GLY A 152 -7.79 15.43 -2.10
CA GLY A 152 -8.92 16.10 -1.43
C GLY A 152 -8.74 17.62 -1.33
N ALA A 153 -7.51 18.12 -1.24
CA ALA A 153 -7.22 19.55 -1.13
C ALA A 153 -7.27 20.28 -2.48
N TYR A 154 -6.62 19.74 -3.52
CA TYR A 154 -6.36 20.42 -4.78
C TYR A 154 -6.53 19.54 -6.03
N GLY A 155 -7.17 18.37 -5.91
CA GLY A 155 -7.35 17.46 -7.03
C GLY A 155 -6.02 16.93 -7.57
N GLU A 156 -5.87 16.90 -8.91
CA GLU A 156 -4.66 16.42 -9.59
C GLU A 156 -3.39 17.17 -9.16
N ASP A 157 -3.47 18.51 -9.08
CA ASP A 157 -2.32 19.34 -8.67
C ASP A 157 -1.87 19.02 -7.23
N GLY A 158 -2.81 18.70 -6.35
CA GLY A 158 -2.51 18.26 -4.99
C GLY A 158 -1.78 16.92 -4.95
N VAL A 159 -2.16 15.96 -5.80
CA VAL A 159 -1.46 14.68 -5.94
C VAL A 159 -0.06 14.90 -6.48
N ARG A 160 0.09 15.68 -7.53
CA ARG A 160 1.38 16.05 -8.12
C ARG A 160 2.29 16.66 -7.07
N ARG A 161 1.79 17.64 -6.32
CA ARG A 161 2.56 18.30 -5.27
C ARG A 161 2.98 17.36 -4.15
N CYS A 162 2.13 16.42 -3.76
CA CYS A 162 2.47 15.40 -2.79
C CYS A 162 3.65 14.53 -3.28
N LEU A 163 3.61 14.08 -4.52
CA LEU A 163 4.69 13.26 -5.11
C LEU A 163 6.00 14.05 -5.24
N GLU A 164 5.94 15.33 -5.64
CA GLU A 164 7.10 16.22 -5.69
C GLU A 164 7.74 16.42 -4.32
N ILE A 165 6.93 16.59 -3.26
CA ILE A 165 7.45 16.73 -1.88
C ILE A 165 8.19 15.45 -1.48
N LEU A 166 7.57 14.29 -1.63
CA LEU A 166 8.19 13.01 -1.30
C LEU A 166 9.49 12.77 -2.07
N TYR A 167 9.49 13.10 -3.36
CA TYR A 167 10.67 12.98 -4.21
C TYR A 167 11.81 13.90 -3.73
N ASN A 168 11.53 15.17 -3.50
CA ASN A 168 12.53 16.15 -3.09
C ASN A 168 13.10 15.83 -1.70
N GLU A 169 12.26 15.39 -0.76
CA GLU A 169 12.72 14.95 0.55
C GLU A 169 13.63 13.72 0.46
N MET A 170 13.26 12.76 -0.38
CA MET A 170 14.06 11.57 -0.61
C MET A 170 15.42 11.92 -1.26
N ASP A 171 15.42 12.74 -2.31
CA ASP A 171 16.63 13.17 -3.01
C ASP A 171 17.57 13.94 -2.09
N THR A 172 17.03 14.89 -1.33
CA THR A 172 17.79 15.65 -0.34
C THR A 172 18.38 14.74 0.75
N THR A 173 17.60 13.77 1.24
CA THR A 173 18.07 12.84 2.26
C THR A 173 19.16 11.93 1.72
N MET A 174 19.02 11.44 0.47
CA MET A 174 20.08 10.67 -0.21
C MET A 174 21.37 11.46 -0.29
N ALA A 175 21.30 12.74 -0.66
CA ALA A 175 22.47 13.61 -0.74
C ALA A 175 23.17 13.75 0.64
N PHE A 176 22.42 13.95 1.70
CA PHE A 176 22.98 13.99 3.07
C PHE A 176 23.60 12.66 3.52
N CYS A 177 23.07 11.54 3.03
CA CYS A 177 23.62 10.21 3.30
C CYS A 177 24.77 9.81 2.33
N GLY A 178 25.13 10.66 1.38
CA GLY A 178 26.21 10.40 0.41
C GLY A 178 25.84 9.42 -0.71
N HIS A 179 24.54 9.24 -1.01
CA HIS A 179 24.05 8.34 -2.04
C HIS A 179 23.49 9.08 -3.25
N THR A 180 23.81 8.60 -4.44
CA THR A 180 23.32 9.11 -5.74
C THR A 180 22.38 8.10 -6.44
N ASP A 181 22.27 6.88 -5.92
CA ASP A 181 21.45 5.81 -6.49
C ASP A 181 20.69 5.11 -5.36
N ILE A 182 19.36 5.25 -5.35
CA ILE A 182 18.49 4.66 -4.34
C ILE A 182 18.60 3.13 -4.26
N LYS A 183 18.97 2.47 -5.35
CA LYS A 183 19.15 1.01 -5.38
C LYS A 183 20.39 0.53 -4.64
N LYS A 184 21.29 1.44 -4.32
CA LYS A 184 22.56 1.17 -3.60
C LYS A 184 22.49 1.57 -2.13
N VAL A 185 21.37 2.12 -1.69
CA VAL A 185 21.18 2.49 -0.29
C VAL A 185 21.00 1.22 0.54
N GLY A 186 21.74 1.10 1.62
CA GLY A 186 21.69 -0.03 2.53
C GLY A 186 21.61 0.40 3.99
N LYS A 187 21.75 -0.56 4.90
CA LYS A 187 21.60 -0.35 6.35
C LYS A 187 22.62 0.62 6.97
N GLU A 188 23.69 0.94 6.25
CA GLU A 188 24.73 1.90 6.68
C GLU A 188 24.20 3.31 6.93
N ILE A 189 23.08 3.69 6.33
CA ILE A 189 22.44 5.00 6.58
C ILE A 189 21.55 5.03 7.83
N LEU A 190 21.33 3.88 8.46
CA LEU A 190 20.45 3.74 9.62
C LEU A 190 21.25 3.74 10.92
N VAL A 191 20.68 4.31 11.97
CA VAL A 191 21.28 4.20 13.31
C VAL A 191 21.16 2.75 13.78
N PRO A 192 22.26 2.08 14.18
CA PRO A 192 22.23 0.71 14.66
C PRO A 192 21.25 0.53 15.82
N GLY A 193 20.45 -0.55 15.78
CA GLY A 193 19.48 -0.88 16.83
C GLY A 193 18.14 -0.11 16.75
N THR A 194 17.91 0.66 15.70
CA THR A 194 16.62 1.37 15.52
C THR A 194 15.53 0.47 14.93
N PHE A 195 15.91 -0.56 14.17
CA PHE A 195 15.02 -1.48 13.46
C PHE A 195 15.44 -2.93 13.66
#